data_376aaf0fa88b582be49d883bdb8d9e7c
#
_entry.id   376aaf0fa88b582be49d883bdb8d9e7c
#
_cell.length_a   1.000
_cell.length_b   1.000
_cell.length_c   1.000
_cell.angle_alpha   90.00
_cell.angle_beta   90.00
_cell.angle_gamma   90.00
#
_symmetry.space_group_name_H-M   'P 1'
#
loop_
_entity.id
_entity.type
_entity.pdbx_description
1 polymer ?
#
loop_
_entity_poly.entity_id
_entity_poly.type
_entity_poly.pdbx_seq_one_letter_code
_entity_poly.pdbx_strand_id
1 'polypeptide(L)'
;LLLTPETDEGLPQMMQAVGRAYVRYFNLRHQRTGTLWEGRYRSNLIESERYLLACMVYIDLNPVRAGMVAQAADFKWSSHRHCIGQLSDKLVTPHALFWGLGNTPFAREAAYAELVQTGLAQREKDQLTQSALSGWALGSANFVSGLQQTTQRRLVPGKAGRPAKKPLD
;
A
#
# COMPACT_ATOMS: atom_id res chain seq x y z
N LEU A 1 2.64 -0.48 3.14
CA LEU A 1 3.45 0.64 2.68
C LEU A 1 2.95 1.11 1.32
N LEU A 2 2.97 2.41 1.08
CA LEU A 2 2.73 3.05 -0.21
C LEU A 2 4.07 3.67 -0.66
N LEU A 3 4.54 3.31 -1.84
CA LEU A 3 5.91 3.61 -2.29
C LEU A 3 5.93 3.92 -3.78
N THR A 4 6.85 4.80 -4.18
CA THR A 4 7.22 5.04 -5.57
C THR A 4 8.72 4.77 -5.69
N PRO A 5 9.15 3.60 -6.19
CA PRO A 5 10.57 3.29 -6.34
C PRO A 5 11.18 4.12 -7.48
N GLU A 6 12.43 4.56 -7.31
CA GLU A 6 13.19 5.27 -8.35
C GLU A 6 13.78 4.32 -9.40
N THR A 7 13.98 3.05 -9.02
CA THR A 7 14.55 2.01 -9.89
C THR A 7 13.76 0.72 -9.78
N ASP A 8 13.85 -0.15 -10.78
CA ASP A 8 13.17 -1.45 -10.80
C ASP A 8 13.56 -2.35 -9.60
N GLU A 9 14.79 -2.23 -9.14
CA GLU A 9 15.34 -2.98 -8.00
C GLU A 9 15.08 -2.33 -6.64
N GLY A 10 14.62 -1.08 -6.62
CA GLY A 10 14.46 -0.30 -5.39
C GLY A 10 13.52 -0.95 -4.38
N LEU A 11 12.36 -1.41 -4.81
CA LEU A 11 11.39 -2.08 -3.94
C LEU A 11 11.89 -3.43 -3.40
N PRO A 12 12.41 -4.37 -4.21
CA PRO A 12 13.00 -5.61 -3.72
C PRO A 12 14.13 -5.38 -2.72
N GLN A 13 15.06 -4.47 -3.01
CA GLN A 13 16.20 -4.17 -2.13
C GLN A 13 15.74 -3.60 -0.79
N MET A 14 14.81 -2.64 -0.80
CA MET A 14 14.26 -2.05 0.42
C MET A 14 13.55 -3.12 1.27
N MET A 15 12.67 -3.93 0.68
CA MET A 15 11.94 -4.96 1.41
C MET A 15 12.86 -6.04 1.99
N GLN A 16 13.93 -6.38 1.27
CA GLN A 16 14.95 -7.30 1.76
C GLN A 16 15.72 -6.71 2.95
N ALA A 17 16.13 -5.43 2.86
CA ALA A 17 16.85 -4.75 3.94
C ALA A 17 15.99 -4.62 5.20
N VAL A 18 14.76 -4.13 5.07
CA VAL A 18 13.80 -4.01 6.18
C VAL A 18 13.51 -5.38 6.80
N GLY A 19 13.25 -6.40 5.97
CA GLY A 19 12.95 -7.74 6.43
C GLY A 19 14.10 -8.36 7.25
N ARG A 20 15.34 -8.24 6.77
CA ARG A 20 16.55 -8.73 7.47
C ARG A 20 16.77 -7.98 8.78
N ALA A 21 16.67 -6.65 8.77
CA ALA A 21 16.88 -5.83 9.96
C ALA A 21 15.84 -6.15 11.04
N TYR A 22 14.57 -6.24 10.66
CA TYR A 22 13.49 -6.54 11.61
C TYR A 22 13.58 -7.95 12.19
N VAL A 23 13.86 -8.97 11.38
CA VAL A 23 14.03 -10.36 11.87
C VAL A 23 15.19 -10.45 12.85
N ARG A 24 16.34 -9.80 12.54
CA ARG A 24 17.49 -9.76 13.46
C ARG A 24 17.11 -9.11 14.80
N TYR A 25 16.50 -7.92 14.75
CA TYR A 25 16.06 -7.20 15.94
C TYR A 25 15.10 -8.05 16.79
N PHE A 26 14.07 -8.62 16.16
CA PHE A 26 13.06 -9.40 16.85
C PHE A 26 13.65 -10.67 17.47
N ASN A 27 14.47 -11.42 16.74
CA ASN A 27 15.08 -12.64 17.22
C ASN A 27 16.03 -12.39 18.40
N LEU A 28 16.84 -11.33 18.36
CA LEU A 28 17.70 -10.94 19.47
C LEU A 28 16.87 -10.57 20.71
N ARG A 29 15.81 -9.77 20.53
CA ARG A 29 14.98 -9.32 21.65
C ARG A 29 14.18 -10.45 22.30
N HIS A 30 13.77 -11.44 21.55
CA HIS A 30 12.92 -12.56 22.00
C HIS A 30 13.66 -13.88 22.11
N GLN A 31 14.98 -13.88 22.05
CA GLN A 31 15.85 -15.06 22.18
C GLN A 31 15.41 -16.24 21.29
N ARG A 32 15.05 -15.94 20.06
CA ARG A 32 14.61 -16.95 19.08
C ARG A 32 15.47 -16.92 17.82
N THR A 33 15.30 -17.94 16.97
CA THR A 33 15.97 -18.09 15.67
C THR A 33 14.97 -18.34 14.56
N GLY A 34 15.41 -18.25 13.32
CA GLY A 34 14.59 -18.51 12.14
C GLY A 34 13.85 -17.30 11.60
N THR A 35 13.03 -17.50 10.58
CA THR A 35 12.25 -16.44 9.93
C THR A 35 11.00 -16.07 10.73
N LEU A 36 10.54 -14.83 10.53
CA LEU A 36 9.26 -14.34 11.00
C LEU A 36 8.22 -14.29 9.86
N TRP A 37 8.68 -14.41 8.62
CA TRP A 37 7.85 -14.22 7.44
C TRP A 37 7.38 -15.57 6.89
N GLU A 38 6.08 -15.71 6.66
CA GLU A 38 5.49 -16.89 6.03
C GLU A 38 5.84 -17.02 4.54
N GLY A 39 6.31 -15.93 3.92
CA GLY A 39 6.65 -15.91 2.51
C GLY A 39 7.21 -14.57 2.05
N ARG A 40 7.28 -14.39 0.74
CA ARG A 40 7.68 -13.12 0.14
C ARG A 40 6.61 -12.05 0.36
N TYR A 41 7.02 -10.77 0.44
CA TYR A 41 6.09 -9.64 0.48
C TYR A 41 5.18 -9.65 -0.75
N ARG A 42 3.99 -9.14 -0.58
CA ARG A 42 3.04 -8.90 -1.68
C ARG A 42 3.09 -7.45 -2.09
N SER A 43 3.03 -7.20 -3.37
CA SER A 43 2.98 -5.85 -3.93
C SER A 43 2.01 -5.84 -5.11
N ASN A 44 1.34 -4.72 -5.28
CA ASN A 44 0.47 -4.42 -6.40
C ASN A 44 0.71 -2.98 -6.87
N LEU A 45 0.40 -2.70 -8.11
CA LEU A 45 0.44 -1.36 -8.67
C LEU A 45 -0.93 -0.70 -8.50
N ILE A 46 -0.93 0.59 -8.21
CA ILE A 46 -2.15 1.41 -8.15
C ILE A 46 -2.07 2.57 -9.14
N GLU A 47 -3.20 2.93 -9.74
CA GLU A 47 -3.36 4.16 -10.51
C GLU A 47 -3.42 5.34 -9.54
N SER A 48 -2.34 6.14 -9.48
CA SER A 48 -2.15 7.16 -8.43
C SER A 48 -3.28 8.18 -8.41
N GLU A 49 -3.64 8.75 -9.57
CA GLU A 49 -4.67 9.79 -9.68
C GLU A 49 -6.02 9.35 -9.13
N ARG A 50 -6.29 8.06 -9.15
CA ARG A 50 -7.58 7.51 -8.73
C ARG A 50 -7.56 6.91 -7.33
N TYR A 51 -6.46 6.30 -6.93
CA TYR A 51 -6.44 5.45 -5.72
C TYR A 51 -5.44 5.87 -4.66
N LEU A 52 -4.52 6.81 -4.92
CA LEU A 52 -3.47 7.16 -3.97
C LEU A 52 -4.01 7.63 -2.63
N LEU A 53 -4.88 8.64 -2.64
CA LEU A 53 -5.46 9.19 -1.40
C LEU A 53 -6.33 8.15 -0.68
N ALA A 54 -7.13 7.39 -1.42
CA ALA A 54 -7.90 6.29 -0.85
C ALA A 54 -7.00 5.21 -0.23
N CYS A 55 -5.87 4.90 -0.87
CA CYS A 55 -4.88 3.96 -0.33
C CYS A 55 -4.22 4.50 0.95
N MET A 56 -3.89 5.80 1.00
CA MET A 56 -3.37 6.43 2.23
C MET A 56 -4.37 6.33 3.37
N VAL A 57 -5.63 6.71 3.15
CA VAL A 57 -6.72 6.60 4.14
C VAL A 57 -6.92 5.14 4.56
N TYR A 58 -6.88 4.20 3.61
CA TYR A 58 -6.99 2.76 3.89
C TYR A 58 -5.89 2.28 4.84
N ILE A 59 -4.64 2.69 4.61
CA ILE A 59 -3.49 2.32 5.44
C ILE A 59 -3.63 2.92 6.84
N ASP A 60 -3.97 4.20 6.95
CA ASP A 60 -4.08 4.91 8.22
C ASP A 60 -5.23 4.39 9.10
N LEU A 61 -6.33 3.93 8.49
CA LEU A 61 -7.45 3.33 9.20
C LEU A 61 -7.28 1.83 9.50
N ASN A 62 -6.23 1.17 8.98
CA ASN A 62 -6.00 -0.25 9.25
C ASN A 62 -5.90 -0.60 10.74
N PRO A 63 -5.13 0.15 11.59
CA PRO A 63 -5.04 -0.14 13.01
C PRO A 63 -6.38 0.03 13.75
N VAL A 64 -7.20 0.99 13.32
CA VAL A 64 -8.55 1.21 13.88
C VAL A 64 -9.45 0.03 13.53
N ARG A 65 -9.47 -0.40 12.27
CA ARG A 65 -10.27 -1.57 11.84
C ARG A 65 -9.82 -2.88 12.47
N ALA A 66 -8.54 -2.99 12.79
CA ALA A 66 -7.99 -4.14 13.52
C ALA A 66 -8.23 -4.08 15.03
N GLY A 67 -8.91 -3.04 15.55
CA GLY A 67 -9.16 -2.86 16.97
C GLY A 67 -7.91 -2.59 17.81
N MET A 68 -6.81 -2.19 17.19
CA MET A 68 -5.54 -1.91 17.89
C MET A 68 -5.56 -0.56 18.59
N VAL A 69 -6.26 0.42 18.04
CA VAL A 69 -6.42 1.78 18.55
C VAL A 69 -7.83 2.29 18.29
N ALA A 70 -8.28 3.30 19.04
CA ALA A 70 -9.59 3.93 18.83
C ALA A 70 -9.58 4.92 17.66
N GLN A 71 -8.49 5.64 17.46
CA GLN A 71 -8.34 6.63 16.40
C GLN A 71 -7.01 6.41 15.65
N ALA A 72 -6.96 6.79 14.36
CA ALA A 72 -5.75 6.64 13.54
C ALA A 72 -4.54 7.39 14.14
N ALA A 73 -4.76 8.53 14.76
CA ALA A 73 -3.71 9.32 15.41
C ALA A 73 -3.07 8.63 16.61
N ASP A 74 -3.74 7.66 17.24
CA ASP A 74 -3.21 6.92 18.39
C ASP A 74 -2.17 5.87 17.96
N PHE A 75 -2.18 5.46 16.68
CA PHE A 75 -1.22 4.49 16.14
C PHE A 75 0.05 5.20 15.66
N LYS A 76 1.07 5.18 16.49
CA LYS A 76 2.33 5.92 16.26
C LYS A 76 3.22 5.36 15.14
N TRP A 77 2.90 4.21 14.56
CA TRP A 77 3.68 3.54 13.51
C TRP A 77 3.08 3.72 12.12
N SER A 78 2.36 4.81 11.88
CA SER A 78 1.82 5.19 10.57
C SER A 78 2.26 6.61 10.19
N SER A 79 2.09 6.97 8.93
CA SER A 79 2.28 8.33 8.40
C SER A 79 1.16 9.30 8.79
N HIS A 80 0.08 8.83 9.41
CA HIS A 80 -1.10 9.64 9.71
C HIS A 80 -0.77 10.94 10.43
N ARG A 81 -0.01 10.87 11.54
CA ARG A 81 0.34 12.06 12.35
C ARG A 81 1.19 13.07 11.58
N HIS A 82 2.01 12.62 10.63
CA HIS A 82 2.73 13.51 9.71
C HIS A 82 1.76 14.18 8.74
N CYS A 83 0.84 13.43 8.15
CA CYS A 83 -0.10 13.93 7.15
C CYS A 83 -1.13 14.92 7.71
N ILE A 84 -1.42 14.87 9.02
CA ILE A 84 -2.30 15.81 9.73
C ILE A 84 -1.55 16.89 10.51
N GLY A 85 -0.23 17.06 10.30
CA GLY A 85 0.58 18.11 10.89
C GLY A 85 0.93 17.97 12.38
N GLN A 86 0.62 16.83 13.00
CA GLN A 86 0.93 16.59 14.43
C GLN A 86 2.39 16.20 14.67
N LEU A 87 3.09 15.71 13.65
CA LEU A 87 4.48 15.25 13.74
C LEU A 87 5.17 15.45 12.40
N SER A 88 6.43 15.88 12.42
CA SER A 88 7.28 15.85 11.23
C SER A 88 8.07 14.55 11.21
N ASP A 89 7.82 13.69 10.20
CA ASP A 89 8.55 12.44 10.00
C ASP A 89 9.35 12.50 8.69
N LYS A 90 10.68 12.38 8.80
CA LYS A 90 11.60 12.43 7.65
C LYS A 90 11.49 11.23 6.71
N LEU A 91 10.84 10.15 7.13
CA LEU A 91 10.60 8.96 6.28
C LEU A 91 9.44 9.18 5.31
N VAL A 92 8.58 10.17 5.57
CA VAL A 92 7.40 10.42 4.75
C VAL A 92 7.73 11.44 3.67
N THR A 93 7.64 11.02 2.42
CA THR A 93 7.73 11.90 1.25
C THR A 93 6.33 12.08 0.67
N PRO A 94 5.73 13.27 0.80
CA PRO A 94 4.38 13.50 0.29
C PRO A 94 4.35 13.46 -1.24
N HIS A 95 3.34 12.79 -1.79
CA HIS A 95 3.09 12.74 -3.23
C HIS A 95 2.44 14.04 -3.74
N ALA A 96 2.57 14.34 -5.04
CA ALA A 96 1.97 15.53 -5.66
C ALA A 96 0.46 15.65 -5.43
N LEU A 97 -0.28 14.54 -5.43
CA LEU A 97 -1.72 14.53 -5.15
C LEU A 97 -2.06 14.92 -3.70
N PHE A 98 -1.19 14.61 -2.73
CA PHE A 98 -1.34 15.12 -1.37
C PHE A 98 -1.10 16.64 -1.32
N TRP A 99 -0.10 17.15 -2.05
CA TRP A 99 0.12 18.59 -2.19
C TRP A 99 -1.06 19.30 -2.83
N GLY A 100 -1.80 18.65 -3.73
CA GLY A 100 -3.01 19.16 -4.36
C GLY A 100 -4.21 19.32 -3.43
N LEU A 101 -4.19 18.79 -2.20
CA LEU A 101 -5.28 18.94 -1.24
C LEU A 101 -5.45 20.38 -0.72
N GLY A 102 -4.44 21.23 -0.84
CA GLY A 102 -4.54 22.63 -0.43
C GLY A 102 -3.27 23.43 -0.67
N ASN A 103 -3.41 24.75 -0.81
CA ASN A 103 -2.32 25.65 -1.13
C ASN A 103 -1.41 25.99 0.07
N THR A 104 -1.84 25.67 1.28
CA THR A 104 -1.06 25.86 2.52
C THR A 104 -0.91 24.53 3.25
N PRO A 105 0.14 24.37 4.09
CA PRO A 105 0.28 23.17 4.93
C PRO A 105 -1.00 22.90 5.74
N PHE A 106 -1.50 23.90 6.44
CA PHE A 106 -2.72 23.78 7.26
C PHE A 106 -3.95 23.33 6.45
N ALA A 107 -4.15 23.89 5.24
CA ALA A 107 -5.27 23.48 4.40
C ALA A 107 -5.16 22.02 3.95
N ARG A 108 -3.95 21.56 3.60
CA ARG A 108 -3.71 20.16 3.22
C ARG A 108 -3.92 19.19 4.38
N GLU A 109 -3.40 19.54 5.54
CA GLU A 109 -3.52 18.74 6.77
C GLU A 109 -4.98 18.61 7.19
N ALA A 110 -5.74 19.72 7.15
CA ALA A 110 -7.17 19.73 7.45
C ALA A 110 -7.97 18.89 6.43
N ALA A 111 -7.72 19.08 5.14
CA ALA A 111 -8.39 18.32 4.09
C ALA A 111 -8.07 16.81 4.19
N TYR A 112 -6.83 16.44 4.50
CA TYR A 112 -6.49 15.03 4.70
C TYR A 112 -7.13 14.45 5.96
N ALA A 113 -7.16 15.21 7.06
CA ALA A 113 -7.86 14.78 8.29
C ALA A 113 -9.35 14.53 8.03
N GLU A 114 -10.00 15.37 7.24
CA GLU A 114 -11.40 15.20 6.82
C GLU A 114 -11.59 13.92 5.98
N LEU A 115 -10.68 13.63 5.04
CA LEU A 115 -10.71 12.37 4.27
C LEU A 115 -10.64 11.14 5.18
N VAL A 116 -9.76 11.16 6.18
CA VAL A 116 -9.63 10.05 7.14
C VAL A 116 -10.87 9.94 8.02
N GLN A 117 -11.42 11.07 8.48
CA GLN A 117 -12.63 11.10 9.30
C GLN A 117 -13.86 10.59 8.53
N THR A 118 -14.01 10.97 7.27
CA THR A 118 -15.06 10.48 6.36
C THR A 118 -14.89 8.99 6.08
N GLY A 119 -13.63 8.54 6.01
CA GLY A 119 -13.29 7.16 5.71
C GLY A 119 -13.55 6.79 4.24
N LEU A 120 -13.61 5.50 3.96
CA LEU A 120 -13.81 4.95 2.63
C LEU A 120 -15.14 4.22 2.53
N ALA A 121 -15.79 4.29 1.37
CA ALA A 121 -16.92 3.47 1.05
C ALA A 121 -16.54 1.97 1.08
N GLN A 122 -17.50 1.09 1.39
CA GLN A 122 -17.23 -0.35 1.51
C GLN A 122 -16.64 -0.92 0.22
N ARG A 123 -17.15 -0.51 -0.93
CA ARG A 123 -16.64 -0.93 -2.25
C ARG A 123 -15.16 -0.58 -2.45
N GLU A 124 -14.73 0.61 -2.03
CA GLU A 124 -13.32 1.03 -2.15
C GLU A 124 -12.41 0.21 -1.22
N LYS A 125 -12.87 -0.04 0.00
CA LYS A 125 -12.16 -0.92 0.95
C LYS A 125 -11.98 -2.33 0.38
N ASP A 126 -13.03 -2.88 -0.22
CA ASP A 126 -13.00 -4.22 -0.81
C ASP A 126 -12.04 -4.27 -2.01
N GLN A 127 -12.04 -3.26 -2.87
CA GLN A 127 -11.12 -3.15 -4.00
C GLN A 127 -9.67 -3.08 -3.54
N LEU A 128 -9.34 -2.21 -2.58
CA LEU A 128 -8.00 -2.08 -2.01
C LEU A 128 -7.54 -3.37 -1.33
N THR A 129 -8.41 -3.98 -0.53
CA THR A 129 -8.13 -5.26 0.14
C THR A 129 -7.87 -6.37 -0.87
N GLN A 130 -8.75 -6.53 -1.85
CA GLN A 130 -8.63 -7.55 -2.88
C GLN A 130 -7.35 -7.39 -3.69
N SER A 131 -7.02 -6.16 -4.10
CA SER A 131 -5.80 -5.86 -4.84
C SER A 131 -4.54 -6.17 -4.00
N ALA A 132 -4.51 -5.76 -2.74
CA ALA A 132 -3.39 -6.03 -1.84
C ALA A 132 -3.18 -7.53 -1.59
N LEU A 133 -4.26 -8.30 -1.45
CA LEU A 133 -4.20 -9.75 -1.21
C LEU A 133 -3.82 -10.53 -2.47
N SER A 134 -4.33 -10.14 -3.63
CA SER A 134 -4.11 -10.84 -4.89
C SER A 134 -2.82 -10.43 -5.60
N GLY A 135 -2.32 -9.22 -5.36
CA GLY A 135 -1.19 -8.62 -6.09
C GLY A 135 -1.55 -8.14 -7.50
N TRP A 136 -2.86 -8.05 -7.83
CA TRP A 136 -3.32 -7.50 -9.12
C TRP A 136 -3.26 -5.97 -9.12
N ALA A 137 -3.01 -5.39 -10.29
CA ALA A 137 -3.03 -3.94 -10.46
C ALA A 137 -4.42 -3.37 -10.17
N LEU A 138 -4.47 -2.22 -9.51
CA LEU A 138 -5.70 -1.47 -9.19
C LEU A 138 -5.72 -0.17 -9.99
N GLY A 139 -6.63 -0.08 -10.92
CA GLY A 139 -6.76 1.08 -11.80
C GLY A 139 -7.91 0.94 -12.78
N SER A 140 -8.05 1.95 -13.65
CA SER A 140 -8.95 1.91 -14.79
C SER A 140 -8.54 0.82 -15.78
N ALA A 141 -9.47 0.41 -16.66
CA ALA A 141 -9.16 -0.55 -17.71
C ALA A 141 -8.02 -0.06 -18.62
N ASN A 142 -7.97 1.24 -18.92
CA ASN A 142 -6.93 1.86 -19.73
C ASN A 142 -5.55 1.80 -19.03
N PHE A 143 -5.50 2.11 -17.74
CA PHE A 143 -4.28 2.00 -16.94
C PHE A 143 -3.75 0.58 -16.93
N VAL A 144 -4.60 -0.40 -16.64
CA VAL A 144 -4.20 -1.81 -16.57
C VAL A 144 -3.77 -2.35 -17.94
N SER A 145 -4.48 -1.98 -19.01
CA SER A 145 -4.10 -2.39 -20.37
C SER A 145 -2.79 -1.76 -20.82
N GLY A 146 -2.55 -0.49 -20.51
CA GLY A 146 -1.27 0.18 -20.77
C GLY A 146 -0.10 -0.48 -20.04
N LEU A 147 -0.27 -0.76 -18.76
CA LEU A 147 0.74 -1.49 -17.99
C LEU A 147 1.00 -2.90 -18.54
N GLN A 148 -0.03 -3.62 -19.01
CA GLN A 148 0.14 -4.96 -19.54
C GLN A 148 1.01 -4.98 -20.82
N GLN A 149 1.07 -3.88 -21.56
CA GLN A 149 1.95 -3.75 -22.74
C GLN A 149 3.42 -3.57 -22.35
N THR A 150 3.71 -3.08 -21.15
CA THR A 150 5.08 -2.82 -20.67
C THR A 150 5.68 -3.97 -19.88
N THR A 151 4.89 -5.00 -19.53
CA THR A 151 5.36 -6.12 -18.70
C THR A 151 4.82 -7.46 -19.16
N GLN A 152 5.65 -8.50 -19.03
CA GLN A 152 5.24 -9.89 -19.24
C GLN A 152 4.48 -10.48 -18.04
N ARG A 153 4.55 -9.82 -16.88
CA ARG A 153 3.83 -10.24 -15.68
C ARG A 153 2.33 -10.00 -15.88
N ARG A 154 1.54 -11.00 -15.58
CA ARG A 154 0.09 -10.85 -15.58
C ARG A 154 -0.37 -9.91 -14.47
N LEU A 155 -1.17 -8.91 -14.84
CA LEU A 155 -1.65 -7.85 -13.94
C LEU A 155 -3.13 -8.01 -13.53
N VAL A 156 -3.83 -8.97 -14.12
CA VAL A 156 -5.27 -9.21 -13.85
C VAL A 156 -5.54 -10.70 -13.59
N PRO A 157 -6.64 -11.04 -12.89
CA PRO A 157 -7.04 -12.43 -12.70
C PRO A 157 -7.23 -13.15 -14.03
N GLY A 158 -6.87 -14.43 -14.07
CA GLY A 158 -7.21 -15.29 -15.20
C GLY A 158 -8.67 -15.73 -15.19
N LYS A 159 -9.14 -16.23 -16.31
CA LYS A 159 -10.38 -17.00 -16.32
C LYS A 159 -10.19 -18.22 -15.41
N ALA A 160 -11.11 -18.40 -14.46
CA ALA A 160 -11.13 -19.59 -13.63
C ALA A 160 -11.47 -20.80 -14.55
N GLY A 161 -10.73 -21.88 -14.37
CA GLY A 161 -10.99 -23.12 -15.11
C GLY A 161 -9.70 -23.89 -15.43
N ARG A 162 -9.87 -25.18 -15.72
CA ARG A 162 -8.79 -26.03 -16.21
C ARG A 162 -8.37 -25.56 -17.60
N PRO A 163 -7.07 -25.36 -17.89
CA PRO A 163 -6.62 -25.08 -19.25
C PRO A 163 -7.16 -26.13 -20.23
N ALA A 164 -7.65 -25.70 -21.39
CA ALA A 164 -8.04 -26.63 -22.44
C ALA A 164 -6.82 -27.52 -22.79
N LYS A 165 -7.03 -28.85 -22.88
CA LYS A 165 -5.99 -29.73 -23.39
C LYS A 165 -5.65 -29.30 -24.82
N LYS A 166 -4.36 -29.05 -25.09
CA LYS A 166 -3.91 -28.91 -26.49
C LYS A 166 -4.26 -30.21 -27.21
N PRO A 167 -4.81 -30.14 -28.42
CA PRO A 167 -4.90 -31.34 -29.30
C PRO A 167 -3.49 -31.95 -29.41
N LEU A 168 -3.41 -33.26 -29.27
CA LEU A 168 -2.23 -34.01 -29.62
C LEU A 168 -2.22 -34.08 -31.16
N ASP A 169 -1.23 -33.45 -31.78
CA ASP A 169 -0.92 -33.63 -33.22
C ASP A 169 -0.39 -35.06 -33.48
#